data_145c8774a5744436708116f34ceb2ea3
#
_entry.id   145c8774a5744436708116f34ceb2ea3
#
_cell.length_a   1.000
_cell.length_b   1.000
_cell.length_c   1.000
_cell.angle_alpha   90.00
_cell.angle_beta   90.00
_cell.angle_gamma   90.00
#
_symmetry.space_group_name_H-M   'P 1'
#
loop_
_entity.id
_entity.type
_entity.pdbx_description
1 polymer ?
#
loop_
_entity_poly.entity_id
_entity_poly.type
_entity_poly.pdbx_seq_one_letter_code
_entity_poly.pdbx_strand_id
1 'polypeptide(L)'
;PEQVFYKKFKKLKNWDYLTFDLNSPIADIKGDLTSMDFNDESFDLIICNHVLEHIEDDKSALNEIYRVLKYNGISFLQVPINIKRDKTFEDPSIKSEVEREEYYGQYDHVREYGLDFKDRVEQAGFKVEMLNYTAKISKDLIVKYGLMKNDLIPIGRKLPSN
;
A
#
# COMPACT_ATOMS: atom_id res chain seq x y z
N PRO A 1 -12.48 1.34 2.31
CA PRO A 1 -11.60 1.67 3.45
C PRO A 1 -11.77 0.68 4.60
N GLU A 2 -10.67 0.35 5.28
CA GLU A 2 -10.67 -0.57 6.40
C GLU A 2 -11.46 0.00 7.58
N GLN A 3 -12.50 -0.70 8.04
CA GLN A 3 -13.41 -0.21 9.07
C GLN A 3 -12.71 0.14 10.39
N VAL A 4 -11.64 -0.56 10.75
CA VAL A 4 -10.90 -0.33 12.00
C VAL A 4 -10.21 1.03 11.95
N PHE A 5 -9.52 1.34 10.87
CA PHE A 5 -8.87 2.64 10.68
C PHE A 5 -9.90 3.75 10.56
N TYR A 6 -10.95 3.56 9.77
CA TYR A 6 -12.04 4.51 9.64
C TYR A 6 -12.62 4.91 11.01
N LYS A 7 -13.03 3.93 11.84
CA LYS A 7 -13.62 4.19 13.16
C LYS A 7 -12.63 4.88 14.12
N LYS A 8 -11.34 4.58 14.00
CA LYS A 8 -10.30 5.12 14.87
C LYS A 8 -9.89 6.53 14.46
N PHE A 9 -9.60 6.74 13.18
CA PHE A 9 -9.05 8.01 12.70
C PHE A 9 -10.09 9.11 12.60
N LYS A 10 -11.34 8.81 12.24
CA LYS A 10 -12.46 9.79 12.30
C LYS A 10 -12.69 10.40 13.70
N LYS A 11 -12.18 9.76 14.76
CA LYS A 11 -12.29 10.28 16.15
C LYS A 11 -11.14 11.19 16.55
N LEU A 12 -10.08 11.26 15.76
CA LEU A 12 -8.90 12.08 16.07
C LEU A 12 -9.20 13.54 15.69
N LYS A 13 -9.45 14.39 16.70
CA LYS A 13 -9.88 15.79 16.50
C LYS A 13 -8.89 16.66 15.73
N ASN A 14 -7.59 16.28 15.73
CA ASN A 14 -6.52 17.05 15.09
C ASN A 14 -6.13 16.49 13.71
N TRP A 15 -6.90 15.54 13.18
CA TRP A 15 -6.67 14.91 11.89
C TRP A 15 -7.80 15.28 10.92
N ASP A 16 -7.41 15.77 9.76
CA ASP A 16 -8.32 15.84 8.60
C ASP A 16 -8.23 14.51 7.85
N TYR A 17 -9.08 13.57 8.25
CA TYR A 17 -9.05 12.20 7.75
C TYR A 17 -10.06 12.01 6.63
N LEU A 18 -9.55 11.57 5.49
CA LEU A 18 -10.31 11.29 4.28
C LEU A 18 -10.11 9.82 3.87
N THR A 19 -11.16 9.22 3.34
CA THR A 19 -11.09 7.89 2.69
C THR A 19 -11.33 8.01 1.20
N PHE A 20 -10.48 7.32 0.43
CA PHE A 20 -10.50 7.28 -1.04
C PHE A 20 -10.59 5.82 -1.50
N ASP A 21 -11.46 5.53 -2.45
CA ASP A 21 -11.67 4.17 -2.95
C ASP A 21 -12.34 4.22 -4.32
N LEU A 22 -12.05 3.25 -5.18
CA LEU A 22 -12.63 3.20 -6.54
C LEU A 22 -14.15 3.00 -6.50
N ASN A 23 -14.64 2.07 -5.68
CA ASN A 23 -16.01 1.57 -5.71
C ASN A 23 -16.76 1.62 -4.37
N SER A 24 -16.04 1.74 -3.25
CA SER A 24 -16.65 1.63 -1.93
C SER A 24 -17.74 2.68 -1.69
N PRO A 25 -18.95 2.28 -1.28
CA PRO A 25 -20.04 3.22 -1.00
C PRO A 25 -19.81 4.05 0.27
N ILE A 26 -18.86 3.65 1.11
CA ILE A 26 -18.55 4.34 2.38
C ILE A 26 -17.28 5.22 2.27
N ALA A 27 -16.64 5.29 1.11
CA ALA A 27 -15.54 6.20 0.90
C ALA A 27 -16.04 7.66 0.85
N ASP A 28 -15.27 8.57 1.44
CA ASP A 28 -15.58 10.00 1.39
C ASP A 28 -15.44 10.53 -0.06
N ILE A 29 -14.46 10.01 -0.81
CA ILE A 29 -14.23 10.33 -2.22
C ILE A 29 -14.05 9.03 -3.02
N LYS A 30 -14.69 8.98 -4.19
CA LYS A 30 -14.50 7.89 -5.16
C LYS A 30 -13.57 8.34 -6.26
N GLY A 31 -12.64 7.47 -6.63
CA GLY A 31 -11.69 7.74 -7.71
C GLY A 31 -10.71 6.62 -7.94
N ASP A 32 -9.97 6.74 -9.03
CA ASP A 32 -8.92 5.81 -9.42
C ASP A 32 -7.58 6.25 -8.83
N LEU A 33 -6.88 5.33 -8.18
CA LEU A 33 -5.57 5.58 -7.57
C LEU A 33 -4.48 5.91 -8.61
N THR A 34 -4.68 5.50 -9.86
CA THR A 34 -3.75 5.80 -10.96
C THR A 34 -3.91 7.21 -11.53
N SER A 35 -4.97 7.93 -11.14
CA SER A 35 -5.28 9.29 -11.59
C SER A 35 -6.13 10.02 -10.56
N MET A 36 -5.52 10.47 -9.47
CA MET A 36 -6.22 11.11 -8.35
C MET A 36 -6.50 12.59 -8.65
N ASP A 37 -7.75 13.02 -8.47
CA ASP A 37 -8.16 14.43 -8.57
C ASP A 37 -7.86 15.20 -7.26
N PHE A 38 -6.58 15.22 -6.88
CA PHE A 38 -6.04 16.03 -5.79
C PHE A 38 -4.88 16.87 -6.30
N ASN A 39 -4.69 18.04 -5.70
CA ASN A 39 -3.50 18.85 -5.94
C ASN A 39 -2.24 18.13 -5.45
N ASP A 40 -1.11 18.48 -6.03
CA ASP A 40 0.20 18.06 -5.52
C ASP A 40 0.33 18.43 -4.04
N GLU A 41 1.04 17.61 -3.28
CA GLU A 41 1.37 17.92 -1.88
C GLU A 41 0.16 18.20 -0.98
N SER A 42 -0.92 17.44 -1.15
CA SER A 42 -2.15 17.59 -0.38
C SER A 42 -2.13 16.88 0.97
N PHE A 43 -1.40 15.75 1.10
CA PHE A 43 -1.48 14.87 2.26
C PHE A 43 -0.16 14.76 3.03
N ASP A 44 -0.25 14.78 4.37
CA ASP A 44 0.90 14.53 5.25
C ASP A 44 1.16 13.04 5.46
N LEU A 45 0.10 12.23 5.40
CA LEU A 45 0.12 10.79 5.59
C LEU A 45 -0.85 10.10 4.63
N ILE A 46 -0.37 9.05 3.96
CA ILE A 46 -1.19 8.17 3.13
C ILE A 46 -1.06 6.74 3.65
N ILE A 47 -2.18 6.03 3.74
CA ILE A 47 -2.23 4.60 4.07
C ILE A 47 -2.88 3.88 2.89
N CYS A 48 -2.08 3.10 2.18
CA CYS A 48 -2.48 2.30 1.03
C CYS A 48 -2.13 0.83 1.33
N ASN A 49 -3.08 0.14 1.95
CA ASN A 49 -2.90 -1.25 2.37
C ASN A 49 -3.75 -2.16 1.51
N HIS A 50 -3.13 -3.20 0.96
CA HIS A 50 -3.80 -4.24 0.17
C HIS A 50 -4.65 -3.65 -0.97
N VAL A 51 -4.00 -2.80 -1.77
CA VAL A 51 -4.62 -2.13 -2.93
C VAL A 51 -3.78 -2.33 -4.19
N LEU A 52 -2.46 -2.15 -4.11
CA LEU A 52 -1.59 -2.12 -5.28
C LEU A 52 -1.51 -3.46 -6.01
N GLU A 53 -1.71 -4.58 -5.31
CA GLU A 53 -1.76 -5.92 -5.90
C GLU A 53 -2.97 -6.15 -6.83
N HIS A 54 -3.99 -5.29 -6.73
CA HIS A 54 -5.18 -5.33 -7.57
C HIS A 54 -5.13 -4.37 -8.77
N ILE A 55 -4.14 -3.46 -8.82
CA ILE A 55 -4.05 -2.39 -9.82
C ILE A 55 -3.12 -2.82 -10.96
N GLU A 56 -3.60 -2.88 -12.20
CA GLU A 56 -2.80 -3.27 -13.37
C GLU A 56 -1.57 -2.35 -13.56
N ASP A 57 -1.73 -1.02 -13.40
CA ASP A 57 -0.65 -0.04 -13.47
C ASP A 57 -0.28 0.48 -12.08
N ASP A 58 0.42 -0.35 -11.31
CA ASP A 58 0.89 0.01 -9.97
C ASP A 58 1.92 1.15 -9.98
N LYS A 59 2.64 1.33 -11.11
CA LYS A 59 3.61 2.41 -11.26
C LYS A 59 2.92 3.76 -11.30
N SER A 60 1.85 3.90 -12.09
CA SER A 60 1.05 5.12 -12.11
C SER A 60 0.42 5.39 -10.75
N ALA A 61 -0.10 4.37 -10.07
CA ALA A 61 -0.63 4.51 -8.71
C ALA A 61 0.44 5.01 -7.71
N LEU A 62 1.64 4.43 -7.74
CA LEU A 62 2.76 4.85 -6.87
C LEU A 62 3.21 6.29 -7.18
N ASN A 63 3.26 6.68 -8.46
CA ASN A 63 3.58 8.04 -8.87
C ASN A 63 2.53 9.05 -8.36
N GLU A 64 1.25 8.71 -8.44
CA GLU A 64 0.17 9.55 -7.93
C GLU A 64 0.22 9.67 -6.39
N ILE A 65 0.46 8.57 -5.67
CA ILE A 65 0.66 8.61 -4.22
C ILE A 65 1.84 9.54 -3.87
N TYR A 66 2.95 9.45 -4.63
CA TYR A 66 4.10 10.33 -4.43
C TYR A 66 3.77 11.79 -4.73
N ARG A 67 3.04 12.06 -5.83
CA ARG A 67 2.66 13.42 -6.25
C ARG A 67 1.84 14.12 -5.17
N VAL A 68 0.80 13.47 -4.67
CA VAL A 68 -0.12 14.07 -3.70
C VAL A 68 0.42 14.08 -2.27
N LEU A 69 1.48 13.32 -1.97
CA LEU A 69 2.14 13.36 -0.66
C LEU A 69 3.00 14.62 -0.53
N LYS A 70 2.89 15.33 0.59
CA LYS A 70 3.74 16.49 0.90
C LYS A 70 5.20 16.10 1.10
N TYR A 71 6.10 17.04 0.93
CA TYR A 71 7.48 16.88 1.39
C TYR A 71 7.52 16.59 2.89
N ASN A 72 8.40 15.65 3.29
CA ASN A 72 8.47 15.05 4.62
C ASN A 72 7.24 14.21 5.00
N GLY A 73 6.28 14.05 4.12
CA GLY A 73 5.15 13.15 4.29
C GLY A 73 5.55 11.67 4.25
N ILE A 74 4.66 10.83 4.76
CA ILE A 74 4.88 9.39 4.92
C ILE A 74 3.75 8.63 4.25
N SER A 75 4.08 7.56 3.52
CA SER A 75 3.10 6.61 3.01
C SER A 75 3.38 5.21 3.55
N PHE A 76 2.35 4.54 4.08
CA PHE A 76 2.35 3.10 4.34
C PHE A 76 1.81 2.40 3.10
N LEU A 77 2.61 1.49 2.52
CA LEU A 77 2.34 0.85 1.23
C LEU A 77 2.32 -0.67 1.40
N GLN A 78 1.47 -1.16 2.30
CA GLN A 78 1.45 -2.58 2.62
C GLN A 78 0.79 -3.39 1.50
N VAL A 79 1.52 -4.39 1.03
CA VAL A 79 1.10 -5.42 0.08
C VAL A 79 1.58 -6.78 0.57
N PRO A 80 0.96 -7.89 0.14
CA PRO A 80 1.51 -9.22 0.37
C PRO A 80 2.84 -9.38 -0.38
N ILE A 81 3.95 -9.53 0.36
CA ILE A 81 5.28 -9.74 -0.22
C ILE A 81 5.70 -11.20 -0.04
N ASN A 82 5.91 -11.91 -1.14
CA ASN A 82 6.52 -13.23 -1.09
C ASN A 82 8.05 -13.10 -0.90
N ILE A 83 8.50 -13.27 0.35
CA ILE A 83 9.93 -13.15 0.73
C ILE A 83 10.85 -14.22 0.10
N LYS A 84 10.28 -15.23 -0.56
CA LYS A 84 11.04 -16.25 -1.30
C LYS A 84 11.27 -15.87 -2.76
N ARG A 85 10.69 -14.76 -3.21
CA ARG A 85 10.88 -14.23 -4.56
C ARG A 85 11.72 -12.96 -4.52
N ASP A 86 12.79 -12.93 -5.27
CA ASP A 86 13.58 -11.72 -5.47
C ASP A 86 12.86 -10.70 -6.37
N LYS A 87 12.06 -11.22 -7.32
CA LYS A 87 11.34 -10.41 -8.31
C LYS A 87 9.84 -10.66 -8.26
N THR A 88 9.09 -9.59 -8.41
CA THR A 88 7.64 -9.61 -8.60
C THR A 88 7.28 -10.48 -9.79
N PHE A 89 6.30 -11.35 -9.61
CA PHE A 89 5.73 -12.16 -10.68
C PHE A 89 4.43 -11.52 -11.17
N GLU A 90 4.41 -11.16 -12.44
CA GLU A 90 3.24 -10.64 -13.14
C GLU A 90 3.26 -11.13 -14.59
N ASP A 91 2.15 -11.66 -15.07
CA ASP A 91 1.99 -12.16 -16.43
C ASP A 91 0.64 -11.66 -16.99
N PRO A 92 0.66 -10.77 -18.00
CA PRO A 92 -0.57 -10.22 -18.59
C PRO A 92 -1.47 -11.27 -19.27
N SER A 93 -0.98 -12.48 -19.49
CA SER A 93 -1.76 -13.59 -20.05
C SER A 93 -2.70 -14.24 -19.02
N ILE A 94 -2.40 -14.10 -17.72
CA ILE A 94 -3.19 -14.63 -16.59
C ILE A 94 -4.38 -13.68 -16.36
N LYS A 95 -5.58 -14.09 -16.83
CA LYS A 95 -6.77 -13.21 -16.83
C LYS A 95 -7.95 -13.75 -16.06
N SER A 96 -8.11 -15.08 -16.01
CA SER A 96 -9.26 -15.68 -15.32
C SER A 96 -9.06 -15.64 -13.81
N GLU A 97 -10.16 -15.52 -13.07
CA GLU A 97 -10.17 -15.55 -11.60
C GLU A 97 -9.48 -16.82 -11.05
N VAL A 98 -9.70 -17.95 -11.68
CA VAL A 98 -9.12 -19.26 -11.29
C VAL A 98 -7.60 -19.23 -11.46
N GLU A 99 -7.09 -18.74 -12.59
CA GLU A 99 -5.65 -18.62 -12.81
C GLU A 99 -5.02 -17.61 -11.83
N ARG A 100 -5.67 -16.46 -11.62
CA ARG A 100 -5.19 -15.46 -10.64
C ARG A 100 -5.09 -16.04 -9.24
N GLU A 101 -6.09 -16.79 -8.79
CA GLU A 101 -6.06 -17.47 -7.50
C GLU A 101 -4.92 -18.49 -7.42
N GLU A 102 -4.69 -19.26 -8.48
CA GLU A 102 -3.61 -20.26 -8.55
C GLU A 102 -2.21 -19.60 -8.52
N TYR A 103 -1.99 -18.55 -9.32
CA TYR A 103 -0.66 -17.96 -9.52
C TYR A 103 -0.34 -16.82 -8.55
N TYR A 104 -1.35 -16.06 -8.10
CA TYR A 104 -1.16 -14.87 -7.24
C TYR A 104 -1.78 -15.03 -5.85
N GLY A 105 -2.46 -16.15 -5.58
CA GLY A 105 -3.02 -16.47 -4.28
C GLY A 105 -4.39 -15.86 -3.99
N GLN A 106 -4.96 -15.04 -4.91
CA GLN A 106 -6.29 -14.46 -4.80
C GLN A 106 -6.86 -14.16 -6.20
N TYR A 107 -8.17 -14.35 -6.37
CA TYR A 107 -8.88 -14.28 -7.67
C TYR A 107 -8.81 -12.92 -8.37
N ASP A 108 -8.59 -11.84 -7.63
CA ASP A 108 -8.54 -10.44 -8.12
C ASP A 108 -7.15 -9.80 -8.02
N HIS A 109 -6.12 -10.54 -7.59
CA HIS A 109 -4.75 -10.11 -7.70
C HIS A 109 -4.29 -10.15 -9.16
N VAL A 110 -3.46 -9.18 -9.55
CA VAL A 110 -2.86 -9.12 -10.90
C VAL A 110 -1.35 -9.39 -10.86
N ARG A 111 -0.79 -9.59 -9.66
CA ARG A 111 0.60 -9.94 -9.42
C ARG A 111 0.83 -10.54 -8.03
N GLU A 112 1.99 -11.20 -7.89
CA GLU A 112 2.57 -11.57 -6.61
C GLU A 112 3.87 -10.77 -6.41
N TYR A 113 3.90 -9.85 -5.46
CA TYR A 113 5.07 -9.03 -5.18
C TYR A 113 6.21 -9.84 -4.57
N GLY A 114 7.44 -9.58 -5.07
CA GLY A 114 8.69 -10.06 -4.52
C GLY A 114 9.41 -8.99 -3.68
N LEU A 115 10.65 -9.28 -3.31
CA LEU A 115 11.50 -8.35 -2.54
C LEU A 115 11.81 -7.06 -3.30
N ASP A 116 11.72 -7.06 -4.62
CA ASP A 116 11.88 -5.90 -5.50
C ASP A 116 10.72 -4.89 -5.45
N PHE A 117 9.67 -5.15 -4.66
CA PHE A 117 8.63 -4.15 -4.40
C PHE A 117 9.23 -2.85 -3.83
N LYS A 118 10.26 -2.98 -2.98
CA LYS A 118 11.03 -1.82 -2.51
C LYS A 118 11.56 -0.97 -3.68
N ASP A 119 12.17 -1.61 -4.68
CA ASP A 119 12.75 -0.92 -5.83
C ASP A 119 11.66 -0.22 -6.67
N ARG A 120 10.46 -0.83 -6.79
CA ARG A 120 9.31 -0.21 -7.48
C ARG A 120 8.86 1.07 -6.77
N VAL A 121 8.78 1.05 -5.45
CA VAL A 121 8.41 2.23 -4.66
C VAL A 121 9.51 3.31 -4.76
N GLU A 122 10.78 2.93 -4.73
CA GLU A 122 11.92 3.86 -4.89
C GLU A 122 11.94 4.50 -6.28
N GLN A 123 11.54 3.77 -7.34
CA GLN A 123 11.44 4.32 -8.70
C GLN A 123 10.38 5.43 -8.82
N ALA A 124 9.34 5.44 -8.00
CA ALA A 124 8.37 6.53 -7.92
C ALA A 124 8.89 7.76 -7.15
N GLY A 125 10.12 7.72 -6.62
CA GLY A 125 10.78 8.83 -5.93
C GLY A 125 10.83 8.75 -4.42
N PHE A 126 10.23 7.73 -3.80
CA PHE A 126 10.27 7.56 -2.36
C PHE A 126 11.64 7.13 -1.84
N LYS A 127 11.99 7.57 -0.64
CA LYS A 127 12.96 6.87 0.20
C LYS A 127 12.22 5.80 0.99
N VAL A 128 12.61 4.53 0.84
CA VAL A 128 11.86 3.39 1.40
C VAL A 128 12.55 2.76 2.59
N GLU A 129 11.79 2.56 3.67
CA GLU A 129 12.14 1.72 4.80
C GLU A 129 11.26 0.46 4.79
N MET A 130 11.86 -0.73 4.80
CA MET A 130 11.14 -2.00 4.96
C MET A 130 11.09 -2.34 6.46
N LEU A 131 10.00 -1.97 7.12
CA LEU A 131 9.84 -2.13 8.57
C LEU A 131 9.42 -3.57 8.91
N ASN A 132 10.29 -4.32 9.59
CA ASN A 132 9.89 -5.56 10.25
C ASN A 132 9.39 -5.22 11.68
N TYR A 133 8.10 -4.93 11.81
CA TYR A 133 7.50 -4.54 13.09
C TYR A 133 7.52 -5.70 14.09
N THR A 134 7.29 -6.93 13.64
CA THR A 134 7.23 -8.10 14.52
C THR A 134 8.57 -8.46 15.15
N ALA A 135 9.69 -8.03 14.55
CA ALA A 135 11.02 -8.16 15.17
C ALA A 135 11.24 -7.23 16.36
N LYS A 136 10.40 -6.19 16.53
CA LYS A 136 10.53 -5.14 17.54
C LYS A 136 9.59 -5.30 18.75
N ILE A 137 8.70 -6.31 18.73
CA ILE A 137 7.70 -6.54 19.78
C ILE A 137 7.82 -7.93 20.40
N SER A 138 7.22 -8.13 21.57
CA SER A 138 7.26 -9.42 22.26
C SER A 138 6.44 -10.50 21.52
N LYS A 139 6.86 -11.77 21.72
CA LYS A 139 6.14 -12.93 21.16
C LYS A 139 4.67 -12.97 21.60
N ASP A 140 4.38 -12.57 22.84
CA ASP A 140 3.01 -12.55 23.39
C ASP A 140 2.11 -11.56 22.61
N LEU A 141 2.64 -10.41 22.21
CA LEU A 141 1.91 -9.43 21.40
C LEU A 141 1.69 -9.96 19.98
N ILE A 142 2.68 -10.64 19.40
CA ILE A 142 2.54 -11.29 18.08
C ILE A 142 1.37 -12.29 18.11
N VAL A 143 1.35 -13.18 19.10
CA VAL A 143 0.28 -14.17 19.28
C VAL A 143 -1.06 -13.51 19.56
N LYS A 144 -1.09 -12.56 20.52
CA LYS A 144 -2.31 -11.84 20.92
C LYS A 144 -3.00 -11.15 19.77
N TYR A 145 -2.25 -10.56 18.84
CA TYR A 145 -2.79 -9.80 17.71
C TYR A 145 -2.80 -10.57 16.39
N GLY A 146 -2.39 -11.86 16.39
CA GLY A 146 -2.38 -12.70 15.20
C GLY A 146 -1.42 -12.18 14.11
N LEU A 147 -0.31 -11.53 14.48
CA LEU A 147 0.60 -10.92 13.52
C LEU A 147 1.47 -11.99 12.85
N MET A 148 1.72 -11.83 11.56
CA MET A 148 2.62 -12.71 10.83
C MET A 148 4.07 -12.34 11.16
N LYS A 149 4.87 -13.37 11.48
CA LYS A 149 6.32 -13.18 11.67
C LYS A 149 6.97 -12.75 10.36
N ASN A 150 7.90 -11.79 10.48
CA ASN A 150 8.68 -11.29 9.34
C ASN A 150 7.84 -10.62 8.24
N ASP A 151 6.60 -10.25 8.57
CA ASP A 151 5.84 -9.39 7.68
C ASP A 151 6.53 -8.03 7.55
N LEU A 152 6.76 -7.62 6.30
CA LEU A 152 7.47 -6.38 5.97
C LEU A 152 6.45 -5.30 5.63
N ILE A 153 6.52 -4.19 6.34
CA ILE A 153 5.68 -3.01 6.07
C ILE A 153 6.54 -1.99 5.32
N PRO A 154 6.32 -1.80 4.01
CA PRO A 154 7.00 -0.76 3.26
C PRO A 154 6.51 0.63 3.67
N ILE A 155 7.46 1.48 4.08
CA ILE A 155 7.20 2.88 4.44
C ILE A 155 7.94 3.76 3.45
N GLY A 156 7.20 4.50 2.63
CA GLY A 156 7.72 5.49 1.69
C GLY A 156 7.75 6.88 2.32
N ARG A 157 8.85 7.62 2.13
CA ARG A 157 8.98 9.02 2.54
C ARG A 157 9.29 9.88 1.33
N LYS A 158 8.58 10.99 1.16
CA LYS A 158 8.90 12.02 0.17
C LYS A 158 9.89 12.99 0.79
N LEU A 159 11.13 12.96 0.34
CA LEU A 159 12.15 13.89 0.83
C LEU A 159 12.12 15.21 0.03
N PRO A 160 12.52 16.34 0.63
CA PRO A 160 12.71 17.59 -0.10
C PRO A 160 13.70 17.38 -1.24
N SER A 161 13.45 18.04 -2.38
CA SER A 161 14.46 18.15 -3.44
C SER A 161 15.66 18.95 -2.90
N ASN A 162 16.85 18.41 -3.00
CA ASN A 162 18.08 19.13 -2.67
C ASN A 162 18.30 20.28 -3.65
#